data_989a9a8d87815f61737b1242f28b599c
#
_entry.id   989a9a8d87815f61737b1242f28b599c
#
_cell.length_a   1.000
_cell.length_b   1.000
_cell.length_c   1.000
_cell.angle_alpha   90.00
_cell.angle_beta   90.00
_cell.angle_gamma   90.00
#
_symmetry.space_group_name_H-M   'P 1'
#
loop_
_entity.id
_entity.type
_entity.pdbx_description
1 polymer ?
#
loop_
_entity_poly.entity_id
_entity_poly.type
_entity_poly.pdbx_seq_one_letter_code
_entity_poly.pdbx_strand_id
1 'polypeptide(L)'
;MGQHFLADLGWQKRIFQTLPRGPHQWIEIGPGHGELTHLLASEASRVVAIEADARLAQSLREQVQSKPSAWPGVEIVEGDVLTTDIPALVTGPFRVYGNLPYYITSPILHQLFRCADRIASIHIVIQLEVAERIVAKPGCREYGYLSAVCQFYTKPEIVMRLPPGAFRPPPKVTSALVQMTLPGERGSLAIAGAEETRFLEFIQLCFGQKRKTLRNNLRNGLRPIPSDERIQKAFALHGIRPDARAEQLTLSQFAGLFAQLL
;
A
#
# COMPACT_ATOMS: atom_id res chain seq x y z
N MET A 1 -20.22 1.16 -10.71
CA MET A 1 -19.06 1.27 -9.80
C MET A 1 -19.36 0.46 -8.57
N GLY A 2 -18.49 -0.48 -8.18
CA GLY A 2 -18.73 -1.36 -7.01
C GLY A 2 -18.10 -0.77 -5.73
N GLN A 3 -18.58 0.39 -5.30
CA GLN A 3 -18.18 0.94 -4.00
C GLN A 3 -18.96 0.22 -2.88
N HIS A 4 -18.23 -0.15 -1.81
CA HIS A 4 -18.76 -0.77 -0.61
C HIS A 4 -18.43 0.14 0.57
N PHE A 5 -19.41 0.85 1.08
CA PHE A 5 -19.20 1.77 2.21
C PHE A 5 -19.21 1.00 3.52
N LEU A 6 -18.26 1.30 4.40
CA LEU A 6 -18.23 0.74 5.76
C LEU A 6 -19.33 1.40 6.59
N ALA A 7 -20.51 0.78 6.61
CA ALA A 7 -21.71 1.38 7.19
C ALA A 7 -21.99 0.97 8.65
N ASP A 8 -21.34 -0.07 9.16
CA ASP A 8 -21.55 -0.53 10.53
C ASP A 8 -20.72 0.30 11.52
N LEU A 9 -21.40 1.02 12.41
CA LEU A 9 -20.79 1.90 13.41
C LEU A 9 -19.86 1.15 14.39
N GLY A 10 -20.17 -0.11 14.69
CA GLY A 10 -19.33 -0.93 15.56
C GLY A 10 -17.97 -1.23 14.93
N TRP A 11 -17.97 -1.55 13.63
CA TRP A 11 -16.73 -1.78 12.89
C TRP A 11 -15.94 -0.50 12.66
N GLN A 12 -16.58 0.63 12.38
CA GLN A 12 -15.91 1.94 12.29
C GLN A 12 -15.18 2.29 13.58
N LYS A 13 -15.85 2.13 14.75
CA LYS A 13 -15.25 2.37 16.07
C LYS A 13 -14.08 1.42 16.33
N ARG A 14 -14.21 0.14 16.00
CA ARG A 14 -13.13 -0.84 16.17
C ARG A 14 -11.91 -0.47 15.31
N ILE A 15 -12.12 -0.11 14.04
CA ILE A 15 -11.03 0.37 13.19
C ILE A 15 -10.38 1.60 13.82
N PHE A 16 -11.15 2.62 14.18
CA PHE A 16 -10.62 3.84 14.79
C PHE A 16 -9.79 3.56 16.05
N GLN A 17 -10.20 2.58 16.87
CA GLN A 17 -9.46 2.17 18.07
C GLN A 17 -8.10 1.52 17.77
N THR A 18 -7.90 0.97 16.56
CA THR A 18 -6.60 0.41 16.14
C THR A 18 -5.67 1.44 15.52
N LEU A 19 -6.21 2.61 15.12
CA LEU A 19 -5.40 3.66 14.51
C LEU A 19 -4.52 4.36 15.57
N PRO A 20 -3.33 4.85 15.19
CA PRO A 20 -2.49 5.64 16.09
C PRO A 20 -3.21 6.87 16.64
N ARG A 21 -3.20 7.00 17.96
CA ARG A 21 -3.87 8.10 18.70
C ARG A 21 -3.00 9.35 18.72
N GLY A 22 -3.65 10.50 18.84
CA GLY A 22 -2.98 11.80 19.03
C GLY A 22 -3.11 12.75 17.84
N PRO A 23 -2.51 13.95 17.93
CA PRO A 23 -2.70 15.05 16.99
C PRO A 23 -1.89 14.83 15.68
N HIS A 24 -2.12 13.74 14.99
CA HIS A 24 -1.49 13.45 13.70
C HIS A 24 -2.19 14.13 12.55
N GLN A 25 -1.45 14.40 11.47
CA GLN A 25 -2.04 14.73 10.17
C GLN A 25 -2.44 13.45 9.44
N TRP A 26 -3.64 13.43 8.87
CA TRP A 26 -4.16 12.29 8.12
C TRP A 26 -4.53 12.70 6.70
N ILE A 27 -4.21 11.80 5.77
CA ILE A 27 -4.83 11.74 4.44
C ILE A 27 -5.84 10.61 4.48
N GLU A 28 -7.10 10.91 4.23
CA GLU A 28 -8.14 9.88 4.07
C GLU A 28 -8.47 9.74 2.59
N ILE A 29 -8.42 8.50 2.08
CA ILE A 29 -8.71 8.17 0.69
C ILE A 29 -10.10 7.54 0.61
N GLY A 30 -11.02 8.19 -0.12
CA GLY A 30 -12.39 7.76 -0.27
C GLY A 30 -13.19 7.82 1.03
N PRO A 31 -13.38 9.01 1.61
CA PRO A 31 -14.13 9.20 2.86
C PRO A 31 -15.59 8.75 2.77
N GLY A 32 -16.16 8.66 1.56
CA GLY A 32 -17.55 8.29 1.34
C GLY A 32 -18.52 9.28 2.01
N HIS A 33 -19.25 8.82 3.02
CA HIS A 33 -20.18 9.68 3.77
C HIS A 33 -19.52 10.37 4.97
N GLY A 34 -18.22 10.15 5.24
CA GLY A 34 -17.45 10.85 6.25
C GLY A 34 -17.49 10.25 7.66
N GLU A 35 -18.00 9.04 7.82
CA GLU A 35 -18.14 8.43 9.15
C GLU A 35 -16.79 8.27 9.86
N LEU A 36 -15.76 7.78 9.15
CA LEU A 36 -14.45 7.65 9.75
C LEU A 36 -13.70 8.99 9.77
N THR A 37 -13.91 9.85 8.78
CA THR A 37 -13.39 11.23 8.77
C THR A 37 -13.76 11.96 10.06
N HIS A 38 -15.03 11.85 10.50
CA HIS A 38 -15.51 12.45 11.73
C HIS A 38 -14.80 11.88 12.98
N LEU A 39 -14.57 10.57 13.02
CA LEU A 39 -13.81 9.95 14.12
C LEU A 39 -12.36 10.40 14.12
N LEU A 40 -11.71 10.46 12.96
CA LEU A 40 -10.33 10.95 12.83
C LEU A 40 -10.23 12.41 13.30
N ALA A 41 -11.17 13.27 12.89
CA ALA A 41 -11.19 14.69 13.25
C ALA A 41 -11.24 14.93 14.76
N SER A 42 -11.79 14.00 15.54
CA SER A 42 -11.88 14.16 17.00
C SER A 42 -10.53 14.19 17.72
N GLU A 43 -9.45 13.69 17.08
CA GLU A 43 -8.13 13.59 17.69
C GLU A 43 -7.00 14.10 16.79
N ALA A 44 -7.22 14.16 15.48
CA ALA A 44 -6.24 14.61 14.51
C ALA A 44 -5.93 16.10 14.64
N SER A 45 -4.71 16.50 14.31
CA SER A 45 -4.39 17.93 14.11
C SER A 45 -4.95 18.44 12.77
N ARG A 46 -5.09 17.57 11.78
CA ARG A 46 -5.66 17.86 10.47
C ARG A 46 -6.06 16.58 9.76
N VAL A 47 -7.18 16.59 9.06
CA VAL A 47 -7.62 15.52 8.15
C VAL A 47 -7.87 16.11 6.77
N VAL A 48 -7.15 15.62 5.76
CA VAL A 48 -7.41 15.95 4.37
C VAL A 48 -8.05 14.72 3.72
N ALA A 49 -9.33 14.81 3.38
CA ALA A 49 -10.10 13.72 2.81
C ALA A 49 -10.24 13.92 1.29
N ILE A 50 -9.70 12.95 0.52
CA ILE A 50 -9.69 12.98 -0.95
C ILE A 50 -10.82 12.09 -1.47
N GLU A 51 -11.82 12.68 -2.15
CA GLU A 51 -12.99 11.99 -2.69
C GLU A 51 -13.12 12.21 -4.20
N ALA A 52 -13.22 11.10 -4.92
CA ALA A 52 -13.32 11.14 -6.39
C ALA A 52 -14.77 11.39 -6.88
N ASP A 53 -15.77 11.05 -6.07
CA ASP A 53 -17.18 11.33 -6.41
C ASP A 53 -17.53 12.76 -6.00
N ALA A 54 -17.77 13.62 -7.00
CA ALA A 54 -18.09 15.04 -6.80
C ALA A 54 -19.32 15.26 -5.92
N ARG A 55 -20.33 14.36 -5.95
CA ARG A 55 -21.55 14.49 -5.14
C ARG A 55 -21.25 14.19 -3.68
N LEU A 56 -20.45 13.15 -3.40
CA LEU A 56 -20.02 12.84 -2.04
C LEU A 56 -19.11 13.94 -1.49
N ALA A 57 -18.15 14.43 -2.28
CA ALA A 57 -17.27 15.51 -1.90
C ALA A 57 -18.07 16.80 -1.55
N GLN A 58 -19.05 17.15 -2.37
CA GLN A 58 -19.93 18.30 -2.12
C GLN A 58 -20.75 18.11 -0.85
N SER A 59 -21.39 16.95 -0.67
CA SER A 59 -22.16 16.65 0.54
C SER A 59 -21.34 16.73 1.81
N LEU A 60 -20.08 16.23 1.78
CA LEU A 60 -19.18 16.34 2.92
C LEU A 60 -18.75 17.78 3.21
N ARG A 61 -18.46 18.59 2.18
CA ARG A 61 -18.17 20.02 2.35
C ARG A 61 -19.32 20.75 3.04
N GLU A 62 -20.57 20.47 2.63
CA GLU A 62 -21.75 21.06 3.25
C GLU A 62 -21.89 20.65 4.73
N GLN A 63 -21.62 19.39 5.07
CA GLN A 63 -21.62 18.92 6.46
C GLN A 63 -20.54 19.64 7.30
N VAL A 64 -19.32 19.75 6.79
CA VAL A 64 -18.20 20.46 7.45
C VAL A 64 -18.55 21.93 7.66
N GLN A 65 -19.10 22.60 6.65
CA GLN A 65 -19.47 24.01 6.71
C GLN A 65 -20.65 24.27 7.65
N SER A 66 -21.65 23.37 7.69
CA SER A 66 -22.84 23.54 8.54
C SER A 66 -22.55 23.35 10.03
N LYS A 67 -21.53 22.56 10.38
CA LYS A 67 -21.17 22.25 11.77
C LYS A 67 -19.63 22.22 11.97
N PRO A 68 -18.92 23.34 11.82
CA PRO A 68 -17.45 23.37 11.85
C PRO A 68 -16.85 22.81 13.14
N SER A 69 -17.53 22.99 14.27
CA SER A 69 -17.08 22.47 15.57
C SER A 69 -17.12 20.94 15.67
N ALA A 70 -17.91 20.26 14.84
CA ALA A 70 -17.96 18.81 14.78
C ALA A 70 -16.89 18.22 13.83
N TRP A 71 -16.24 19.05 13.00
CA TRP A 71 -15.25 18.65 12.00
C TRP A 71 -13.96 19.46 12.11
N PRO A 72 -13.31 19.50 13.29
CA PRO A 72 -12.13 20.34 13.48
C PRO A 72 -10.99 19.91 12.55
N GLY A 73 -10.41 20.85 11.82
CA GLY A 73 -9.26 20.60 10.97
C GLY A 73 -9.51 19.70 9.75
N VAL A 74 -10.78 19.50 9.36
CA VAL A 74 -11.14 18.70 8.18
C VAL A 74 -11.17 19.56 6.92
N GLU A 75 -10.52 19.06 5.89
CA GLU A 75 -10.53 19.63 4.53
C GLU A 75 -10.97 18.55 3.53
N ILE A 76 -11.89 18.89 2.63
CA ILE A 76 -12.39 17.98 1.60
C ILE A 76 -11.82 18.39 0.24
N VAL A 77 -11.01 17.50 -0.33
CA VAL A 77 -10.42 17.63 -1.66
C VAL A 77 -11.18 16.73 -2.63
N GLU A 78 -11.82 17.33 -3.63
CA GLU A 78 -12.42 16.60 -4.73
C GLU A 78 -11.32 16.24 -5.74
N GLY A 79 -11.13 14.96 -6.03
CA GLY A 79 -10.11 14.50 -6.96
C GLY A 79 -9.86 13.00 -6.92
N ASP A 80 -9.20 12.53 -7.96
CA ASP A 80 -8.69 11.15 -8.02
C ASP A 80 -7.33 11.10 -7.30
N VAL A 81 -7.23 10.27 -6.27
CA VAL A 81 -6.00 10.06 -5.50
C VAL A 81 -4.81 9.64 -6.37
N LEU A 82 -5.05 8.99 -7.51
CA LEU A 82 -4.00 8.56 -8.44
C LEU A 82 -3.32 9.73 -9.17
N THR A 83 -4.01 10.86 -9.29
CA THR A 83 -3.50 12.07 -9.97
C THR A 83 -3.28 13.24 -9.02
N THR A 84 -3.75 13.15 -7.77
CA THR A 84 -3.60 14.18 -6.76
C THR A 84 -2.16 14.26 -6.26
N ASP A 85 -1.61 15.47 -6.17
CA ASP A 85 -0.32 15.72 -5.53
C ASP A 85 -0.47 15.69 -3.99
N ILE A 86 -0.45 14.48 -3.42
CA ILE A 86 -0.61 14.24 -1.99
C ILE A 86 0.40 15.05 -1.14
N PRO A 87 1.71 15.10 -1.48
CA PRO A 87 2.68 15.92 -0.77
C PRO A 87 2.32 17.40 -0.66
N ALA A 88 1.64 17.98 -1.65
CA ALA A 88 1.23 19.39 -1.61
C ALA A 88 0.08 19.67 -0.64
N LEU A 89 -0.69 18.65 -0.26
CA LEU A 89 -1.86 18.80 0.61
C LEU A 89 -1.52 18.91 2.10
N VAL A 90 -0.35 18.44 2.53
CA VAL A 90 0.05 18.37 3.93
C VAL A 90 1.47 18.86 4.14
N THR A 91 1.77 19.37 5.34
CA THR A 91 3.12 19.76 5.74
C THR A 91 3.69 18.79 6.74
N GLY A 92 4.94 18.34 6.54
CA GLY A 92 5.59 17.37 7.44
C GLY A 92 5.07 15.93 7.30
N PRO A 93 5.32 15.07 8.29
CA PRO A 93 4.89 13.68 8.30
C PRO A 93 3.37 13.54 8.43
N PHE A 94 2.81 12.53 7.75
CA PHE A 94 1.38 12.23 7.80
C PHE A 94 1.12 10.73 7.84
N ARG A 95 -0.11 10.36 8.12
CA ARG A 95 -0.64 9.00 8.09
C ARG A 95 -1.72 8.89 7.03
N VAL A 96 -1.93 7.70 6.54
CA VAL A 96 -2.96 7.43 5.53
C VAL A 96 -3.99 6.46 6.08
N TYR A 97 -5.25 6.78 5.86
CA TYR A 97 -6.34 5.85 6.02
C TYR A 97 -7.15 5.77 4.72
N GLY A 98 -7.74 4.60 4.41
CA GLY A 98 -8.67 4.47 3.30
C GLY A 98 -9.40 3.13 3.28
N ASN A 99 -10.70 3.18 2.97
CA ASN A 99 -11.47 2.00 2.55
C ASN A 99 -11.42 1.93 1.02
N LEU A 100 -10.39 1.25 0.51
CA LEU A 100 -10.02 1.35 -0.90
C LEU A 100 -10.92 0.53 -1.83
N PRO A 101 -11.28 1.07 -3.01
CA PRO A 101 -11.91 0.27 -4.05
C PRO A 101 -10.99 -0.88 -4.47
N TYR A 102 -11.53 -2.10 -4.52
CA TYR A 102 -10.73 -3.33 -4.66
C TYR A 102 -9.92 -3.40 -5.96
N TYR A 103 -10.37 -2.76 -7.03
CA TYR A 103 -9.74 -2.82 -8.35
C TYR A 103 -8.55 -1.86 -8.53
N ILE A 104 -8.36 -0.89 -7.61
CA ILE A 104 -7.28 0.11 -7.69
C ILE A 104 -6.34 0.12 -6.47
N THR A 105 -6.42 -0.89 -5.60
CA THR A 105 -5.55 -0.99 -4.40
C THR A 105 -4.07 -0.88 -4.76
N SER A 106 -3.58 -1.64 -5.75
CA SER A 106 -2.17 -1.63 -6.14
C SER A 106 -1.71 -0.28 -6.72
N PRO A 107 -2.43 0.34 -7.68
CA PRO A 107 -2.11 1.71 -8.12
C PRO A 107 -2.04 2.73 -6.99
N ILE A 108 -2.99 2.69 -6.04
CA ILE A 108 -2.98 3.62 -4.89
C ILE A 108 -1.74 3.41 -4.02
N LEU A 109 -1.37 2.17 -3.72
CA LEU A 109 -0.16 1.88 -2.96
C LEU A 109 1.09 2.40 -3.66
N HIS A 110 1.21 2.20 -4.98
CA HIS A 110 2.32 2.77 -5.75
C HIS A 110 2.36 4.30 -5.69
N GLN A 111 1.20 4.97 -5.77
CA GLN A 111 1.12 6.43 -5.63
C GLN A 111 1.58 6.89 -4.24
N LEU A 112 1.16 6.19 -3.17
CA LEU A 112 1.58 6.49 -1.80
C LEU A 112 3.10 6.29 -1.61
N PHE A 113 3.67 5.24 -2.18
CA PHE A 113 5.10 4.96 -2.04
C PHE A 113 6.01 6.01 -2.72
N ARG A 114 5.48 6.82 -3.66
CA ARG A 114 6.22 7.96 -4.22
C ARG A 114 6.54 9.04 -3.17
N CYS A 115 5.80 9.07 -2.08
CA CYS A 115 6.02 9.98 -0.96
C CYS A 115 6.29 9.24 0.37
N ALA A 116 6.84 8.02 0.30
CA ALA A 116 7.09 7.15 1.45
C ALA A 116 7.90 7.83 2.57
N ASP A 117 8.82 8.72 2.23
CA ASP A 117 9.66 9.45 3.22
C ASP A 117 8.85 10.36 4.15
N ARG A 118 7.61 10.71 3.77
CA ARG A 118 6.70 11.55 4.55
C ARG A 118 5.58 10.78 5.23
N ILE A 119 5.41 9.49 4.88
CA ILE A 119 4.36 8.65 5.44
C ILE A 119 4.88 7.92 6.68
N ALA A 120 4.23 8.11 7.82
CA ALA A 120 4.54 7.39 9.05
C ALA A 120 3.87 6.00 9.09
N SER A 121 2.64 5.89 8.60
CA SER A 121 1.90 4.62 8.49
C SER A 121 0.74 4.74 7.51
N ILE A 122 0.37 3.58 6.93
CA ILE A 122 -0.77 3.42 6.04
C ILE A 122 -1.72 2.39 6.67
N HIS A 123 -3.00 2.72 6.74
CA HIS A 123 -4.06 1.87 7.27
C HIS A 123 -5.15 1.73 6.22
N ILE A 124 -5.29 0.58 5.59
CA ILE A 124 -6.25 0.39 4.50
C ILE A 124 -7.15 -0.81 4.71
N VAL A 125 -8.42 -0.62 4.36
CA VAL A 125 -9.39 -1.71 4.27
C VAL A 125 -9.45 -2.16 2.82
N ILE A 126 -9.16 -3.43 2.57
CA ILE A 126 -9.04 -4.06 1.25
C ILE A 126 -9.58 -5.49 1.29
N GLN A 127 -9.72 -6.15 0.14
CA GLN A 127 -10.08 -7.58 0.08
C GLN A 127 -9.05 -8.44 0.86
N LEU A 128 -9.55 -9.44 1.60
CA LEU A 128 -8.70 -10.33 2.39
C LEU A 128 -7.63 -11.02 1.53
N GLU A 129 -7.97 -11.47 0.32
CA GLU A 129 -6.99 -12.10 -0.60
C GLU A 129 -5.84 -11.15 -0.94
N VAL A 130 -6.13 -9.85 -1.17
CA VAL A 130 -5.09 -8.84 -1.46
C VAL A 130 -4.26 -8.56 -0.21
N ALA A 131 -4.91 -8.50 0.97
CA ALA A 131 -4.22 -8.35 2.24
C ALA A 131 -3.25 -9.52 2.51
N GLU A 132 -3.70 -10.76 2.28
CA GLU A 132 -2.87 -11.97 2.43
C GLU A 132 -1.67 -11.97 1.47
N ARG A 133 -1.85 -11.46 0.24
CA ARG A 133 -0.71 -11.25 -0.68
C ARG A 133 0.28 -10.21 -0.16
N ILE A 134 -0.20 -9.09 0.37
CA ILE A 134 0.67 -8.01 0.88
C ILE A 134 1.56 -8.52 2.02
N VAL A 135 1.01 -9.32 2.95
CA VAL A 135 1.73 -9.83 4.12
C VAL A 135 2.44 -11.17 3.88
N ALA A 136 2.28 -11.78 2.70
CA ALA A 136 2.85 -13.08 2.39
C ALA A 136 4.38 -13.06 2.50
N LYS A 137 4.95 -14.15 3.04
CA LYS A 137 6.40 -14.31 3.19
C LYS A 137 7.00 -15.00 1.96
N PRO A 138 8.29 -14.78 1.65
CA PRO A 138 9.01 -15.54 0.63
C PRO A 138 8.80 -17.05 0.79
N GLY A 139 8.58 -17.75 -0.31
CA GLY A 139 8.30 -19.18 -0.34
C GLY A 139 6.82 -19.57 -0.25
N CYS A 140 5.94 -18.62 0.11
CA CYS A 140 4.49 -18.86 0.07
C CYS A 140 3.93 -18.64 -1.33
N ARG A 141 2.83 -19.33 -1.67
CA ARG A 141 2.14 -19.21 -2.95
C ARG A 141 1.63 -17.81 -3.27
N GLU A 142 1.21 -17.10 -2.23
CA GLU A 142 0.64 -15.75 -2.29
C GLU A 142 1.70 -14.68 -2.49
N TYR A 143 2.98 -14.98 -2.17
CA TYR A 143 4.07 -14.02 -2.32
C TYR A 143 4.29 -13.67 -3.80
N GLY A 144 4.40 -12.38 -4.07
CA GLY A 144 4.55 -11.87 -5.42
C GLY A 144 5.12 -10.45 -5.45
N TYR A 145 5.08 -9.84 -6.62
CA TYR A 145 5.56 -8.46 -6.80
C TYR A 145 4.95 -7.47 -5.80
N LEU A 146 3.62 -7.53 -5.59
CA LEU A 146 2.96 -6.64 -4.62
C LEU A 146 3.46 -6.86 -3.20
N SER A 147 3.70 -8.11 -2.80
CA SER A 147 4.30 -8.44 -1.49
C SER A 147 5.67 -7.81 -1.34
N ALA A 148 6.53 -8.00 -2.35
CA ALA A 148 7.90 -7.47 -2.34
C ALA A 148 7.92 -5.94 -2.28
N VAL A 149 7.10 -5.25 -3.08
CA VAL A 149 7.02 -3.78 -3.06
C VAL A 149 6.51 -3.26 -1.72
N CYS A 150 5.42 -3.84 -1.18
CA CYS A 150 4.88 -3.39 0.10
C CYS A 150 5.89 -3.60 1.24
N GLN A 151 6.59 -4.74 1.27
CA GLN A 151 7.58 -5.04 2.31
C GLN A 151 8.88 -4.26 2.13
N PHE A 152 9.21 -3.85 0.92
CA PHE A 152 10.32 -2.93 0.69
C PHE A 152 10.07 -1.58 1.39
N TYR A 153 8.89 -1.00 1.21
CA TYR A 153 8.56 0.30 1.81
C TYR A 153 8.03 0.23 3.23
N THR A 154 7.40 -0.89 3.63
CA THR A 154 6.64 -0.96 4.88
C THR A 154 6.83 -2.30 5.59
N LYS A 155 6.38 -2.36 6.84
CA LYS A 155 6.14 -3.61 7.58
C LYS A 155 4.64 -3.84 7.62
N PRO A 156 4.07 -4.65 6.69
CA PRO A 156 2.64 -4.85 6.60
C PRO A 156 2.15 -5.91 7.58
N GLU A 157 0.97 -5.67 8.16
CA GLU A 157 0.30 -6.57 9.10
C GLU A 157 -1.21 -6.54 8.88
N ILE A 158 -1.87 -7.71 8.90
CA ILE A 158 -3.34 -7.80 8.96
C ILE A 158 -3.77 -7.62 10.42
N VAL A 159 -4.38 -6.47 10.72
CA VAL A 159 -4.82 -6.13 12.08
C VAL A 159 -6.21 -6.69 12.37
N MET A 160 -7.08 -6.73 11.36
CA MET A 160 -8.49 -7.08 11.56
C MET A 160 -9.10 -7.66 10.29
N ARG A 161 -9.99 -8.65 10.43
CA ARG A 161 -10.86 -9.14 9.34
C ARG A 161 -12.26 -8.58 9.50
N LEU A 162 -12.84 -8.09 8.40
CA LEU A 162 -14.16 -7.48 8.36
C LEU A 162 -15.11 -8.34 7.51
N PRO A 163 -16.25 -8.80 8.08
CA PRO A 163 -17.21 -9.59 7.33
C PRO A 163 -17.96 -8.72 6.30
N PRO A 164 -18.52 -9.31 5.24
CA PRO A 164 -19.33 -8.58 4.24
C PRO A 164 -20.44 -7.72 4.84
N GLY A 165 -21.05 -8.17 5.94
CA GLY A 165 -22.13 -7.46 6.62
C GLY A 165 -21.76 -6.10 7.22
N ALA A 166 -20.45 -5.80 7.36
CA ALA A 166 -19.97 -4.49 7.80
C ALA A 166 -20.19 -3.38 6.76
N PHE A 167 -20.48 -3.74 5.51
CA PHE A 167 -20.53 -2.82 4.37
C PHE A 167 -21.92 -2.70 3.75
N ARG A 168 -22.16 -1.59 3.05
CA ARG A 168 -23.38 -1.33 2.23
C ARG A 168 -22.95 -0.79 0.85
N PRO A 169 -23.36 -1.43 -0.25
CA PRO A 169 -23.86 -2.81 -0.31
C PRO A 169 -22.78 -3.79 0.18
N PRO A 170 -23.14 -4.99 0.67
CA PRO A 170 -22.15 -5.96 1.14
C PRO A 170 -21.30 -6.49 -0.03
N PRO A 171 -19.96 -6.58 0.11
CA PRO A 171 -19.12 -7.24 -0.87
C PRO A 171 -19.33 -8.76 -0.88
N LYS A 172 -18.93 -9.43 -1.95
CA LYS A 172 -19.00 -10.90 -2.05
C LYS A 172 -17.93 -11.63 -1.24
N VAL A 173 -16.93 -10.90 -0.74
CA VAL A 173 -15.73 -11.45 -0.07
C VAL A 173 -15.47 -10.72 1.24
N THR A 174 -14.78 -11.39 2.15
CA THR A 174 -14.27 -10.79 3.39
C THR A 174 -13.22 -9.71 3.06
N SER A 175 -13.21 -8.64 3.83
CA SER A 175 -12.20 -7.59 3.79
C SER A 175 -11.23 -7.70 4.97
N ALA A 176 -10.15 -6.98 4.93
CA ALA A 176 -9.20 -6.87 6.03
C ALA A 176 -8.69 -5.44 6.19
N LEU A 177 -8.48 -5.02 7.42
CA LEU A 177 -7.67 -3.84 7.74
C LEU A 177 -6.21 -4.26 7.76
N VAL A 178 -5.41 -3.65 6.89
CA VAL A 178 -3.97 -3.82 6.84
C VAL A 178 -3.32 -2.55 7.36
N GLN A 179 -2.45 -2.71 8.34
CA GLN A 179 -1.55 -1.67 8.82
C GLN A 179 -0.19 -1.87 8.16
N MET A 180 0.40 -0.80 7.67
CA MET A 180 1.72 -0.78 7.06
C MET A 180 2.53 0.33 7.71
N THR A 181 3.54 -0.03 8.52
CA THR A 181 4.43 0.91 9.21
C THR A 181 5.70 1.14 8.40
N LEU A 182 6.09 2.39 8.22
CA LEU A 182 7.32 2.75 7.53
C LEU A 182 8.47 3.02 8.54
N PRO A 183 9.74 2.80 8.16
CA PRO A 183 10.15 2.15 6.91
C PRO A 183 10.03 0.63 6.96
N GLY A 184 10.00 0.00 5.76
CA GLY A 184 10.15 -1.44 5.58
C GLY A 184 11.62 -1.86 5.50
N GLU A 185 11.94 -2.85 4.64
CA GLU A 185 13.31 -3.32 4.43
C GLU A 185 14.19 -2.32 3.65
N ARG A 186 13.60 -1.31 2.98
CA ARG A 186 14.30 -0.25 2.24
C ARG A 186 15.47 0.34 3.04
N GLY A 187 15.25 0.66 4.32
CA GLY A 187 16.28 1.25 5.18
C GLY A 187 17.49 0.36 5.43
N SER A 188 17.32 -0.96 5.39
CA SER A 188 18.40 -1.94 5.61
C SER A 188 19.11 -2.37 4.33
N LEU A 189 18.49 -2.19 3.16
CA LEU A 189 19.03 -2.61 1.87
C LEU A 189 19.95 -1.57 1.22
N ALA A 190 20.08 -0.37 1.80
CA ALA A 190 20.85 0.76 1.30
C ALA A 190 20.51 1.16 -0.17
N ILE A 191 19.28 0.89 -0.59
CA ILE A 191 18.74 1.28 -1.91
C ILE A 191 17.94 2.56 -1.73
N ALA A 192 18.35 3.65 -2.38
CA ALA A 192 17.73 4.96 -2.22
C ALA A 192 17.71 5.78 -3.52
N GLY A 193 16.84 6.77 -3.60
CA GLY A 193 16.79 7.72 -4.70
C GLY A 193 16.50 7.05 -6.04
N ALA A 194 17.31 7.36 -7.06
CA ALA A 194 17.12 6.82 -8.42
C ALA A 194 17.25 5.29 -8.51
N GLU A 195 17.98 4.67 -7.58
CA GLU A 195 18.12 3.21 -7.56
C GLU A 195 16.84 2.49 -7.13
N GLU A 196 15.96 3.13 -6.35
CA GLU A 196 14.70 2.51 -5.94
C GLU A 196 13.83 2.13 -7.13
N THR A 197 13.66 3.05 -8.07
CA THR A 197 12.87 2.79 -9.29
C THR A 197 13.46 1.63 -10.07
N ARG A 198 14.77 1.64 -10.31
CA ARG A 198 15.48 0.57 -11.03
C ARG A 198 15.38 -0.78 -10.29
N PHE A 199 15.46 -0.76 -8.97
CA PHE A 199 15.32 -1.97 -8.16
C PHE A 199 13.91 -2.55 -8.23
N LEU A 200 12.88 -1.72 -8.15
CA LEU A 200 11.50 -2.18 -8.27
C LEU A 200 11.16 -2.70 -9.68
N GLU A 201 11.69 -2.07 -10.72
CA GLU A 201 11.63 -2.58 -12.10
C GLU A 201 12.32 -3.94 -12.23
N PHE A 202 13.49 -4.09 -11.59
CA PHE A 202 14.19 -5.37 -11.54
C PHE A 202 13.36 -6.46 -10.82
N ILE A 203 12.75 -6.15 -9.67
CA ILE A 203 11.84 -7.09 -8.99
C ILE A 203 10.66 -7.44 -9.91
N GLN A 204 10.03 -6.46 -10.56
CA GLN A 204 8.93 -6.68 -11.48
C GLN A 204 9.32 -7.64 -12.62
N LEU A 205 10.51 -7.43 -13.20
CA LEU A 205 11.09 -8.32 -14.21
C LEU A 205 11.25 -9.75 -13.67
N CYS A 206 11.76 -9.91 -12.45
CA CYS A 206 11.92 -11.21 -11.83
C CYS A 206 10.59 -11.98 -11.69
N PHE A 207 9.48 -11.27 -11.44
CA PHE A 207 8.13 -11.84 -11.37
C PHE A 207 7.40 -11.90 -12.73
N GLY A 208 8.02 -11.50 -13.82
CA GLY A 208 7.37 -11.34 -15.14
C GLY A 208 6.68 -12.60 -15.65
N GLN A 209 7.23 -13.80 -15.40
CA GLN A 209 6.61 -15.08 -15.74
C GLN A 209 6.58 -16.01 -14.53
N LYS A 210 5.45 -16.01 -13.80
CA LYS A 210 5.29 -16.74 -12.52
C LYS A 210 5.65 -18.25 -12.61
N ARG A 211 5.37 -18.91 -13.74
CA ARG A 211 5.64 -20.35 -13.91
C ARG A 211 7.07 -20.68 -14.34
N LYS A 212 7.89 -19.69 -14.68
CA LYS A 212 9.28 -19.89 -15.10
C LYS A 212 10.24 -19.73 -13.93
N THR A 213 11.43 -20.33 -14.07
CA THR A 213 12.53 -20.11 -13.12
C THR A 213 13.00 -18.66 -13.17
N LEU A 214 13.58 -18.17 -12.07
CA LEU A 214 14.16 -16.84 -11.99
C LEU A 214 15.22 -16.62 -13.07
N ARG A 215 16.09 -17.64 -13.31
CA ARG A 215 17.09 -17.61 -14.40
C ARG A 215 16.47 -17.28 -15.76
N ASN A 216 15.34 -17.91 -16.09
CA ASN A 216 14.65 -17.64 -17.35
C ASN A 216 14.09 -16.20 -17.41
N ASN A 217 13.52 -15.70 -16.31
CA ASN A 217 13.03 -14.33 -16.26
C ASN A 217 14.17 -13.30 -16.42
N LEU A 218 15.30 -13.51 -15.75
CA LEU A 218 16.49 -12.65 -15.88
C LEU A 218 17.03 -12.61 -17.32
N ARG A 219 17.17 -13.78 -17.96
CA ARG A 219 17.64 -13.86 -19.37
C ARG A 219 16.69 -13.18 -20.36
N ASN A 220 15.40 -13.31 -20.14
CA ASN A 220 14.40 -12.76 -21.05
C ASN A 220 14.20 -11.25 -20.87
N GLY A 221 14.39 -10.75 -19.65
CA GLY A 221 14.04 -9.38 -19.27
C GLY A 221 15.22 -8.42 -19.19
N LEU A 222 16.43 -8.87 -18.83
CA LEU A 222 17.59 -7.97 -18.71
C LEU A 222 18.20 -7.62 -20.07
N ARG A 223 18.71 -6.39 -20.17
CA ARG A 223 19.49 -5.93 -21.33
C ARG A 223 20.70 -5.12 -20.81
N PRO A 224 21.95 -5.47 -21.20
CA PRO A 224 22.31 -6.67 -22.00
C PRO A 224 21.96 -7.97 -21.30
N ILE A 225 21.78 -9.05 -22.05
CA ILE A 225 21.47 -10.37 -21.50
C ILE A 225 22.70 -10.89 -20.72
N PRO A 226 22.57 -11.17 -19.42
CA PRO A 226 23.71 -11.70 -18.64
C PRO A 226 24.05 -13.13 -19.09
N SER A 227 25.33 -13.46 -19.08
CA SER A 227 25.77 -14.83 -19.34
C SER A 227 25.26 -15.78 -18.24
N ASP A 228 25.09 -17.05 -18.61
CA ASP A 228 24.67 -18.07 -17.65
C ASP A 228 25.65 -18.21 -16.48
N GLU A 229 26.94 -18.07 -16.74
CA GLU A 229 27.99 -18.10 -15.73
C GLU A 229 27.83 -16.94 -14.73
N ARG A 230 27.56 -15.71 -15.22
CA ARG A 230 27.30 -14.52 -14.38
C ARG A 230 26.08 -14.75 -13.47
N ILE A 231 24.99 -15.29 -14.01
CA ILE A 231 23.78 -15.61 -13.23
C ILE A 231 24.09 -16.67 -12.16
N GLN A 232 24.79 -17.76 -12.54
CA GLN A 232 25.14 -18.84 -11.60
C GLN A 232 26.03 -18.33 -10.47
N LYS A 233 27.02 -17.51 -10.78
CA LYS A 233 27.90 -16.89 -9.79
C LYS A 233 27.12 -15.98 -8.82
N ALA A 234 26.19 -15.15 -9.33
CA ALA A 234 25.33 -14.33 -8.51
C ALA A 234 24.38 -15.18 -7.62
N PHE A 235 23.82 -16.26 -8.16
CA PHE A 235 22.98 -17.18 -7.38
C PHE A 235 23.78 -17.84 -6.24
N ALA A 236 24.95 -18.35 -6.53
CA ALA A 236 25.82 -18.99 -5.53
C ALA A 236 26.20 -18.01 -4.42
N LEU A 237 26.55 -16.77 -4.77
CA LEU A 237 26.92 -15.72 -3.80
C LEU A 237 25.81 -15.39 -2.81
N HIS A 238 24.54 -15.46 -3.25
CA HIS A 238 23.37 -15.12 -2.42
C HIS A 238 22.57 -16.35 -1.94
N GLY A 239 23.13 -17.57 -2.05
CA GLY A 239 22.48 -18.77 -1.58
C GLY A 239 21.17 -19.12 -2.32
N ILE A 240 21.08 -18.76 -3.61
CA ILE A 240 19.89 -18.97 -4.43
C ILE A 240 20.06 -20.28 -5.21
N ARG A 241 19.06 -21.17 -5.16
CA ARG A 241 19.10 -22.41 -5.89
C ARG A 241 18.99 -22.17 -7.41
N PRO A 242 19.63 -22.99 -8.26
CA PRO A 242 19.57 -22.82 -9.72
C PRO A 242 18.18 -22.89 -10.32
N ASP A 243 17.27 -23.65 -9.68
CA ASP A 243 15.87 -23.86 -10.08
C ASP A 243 14.89 -22.89 -9.41
N ALA A 244 15.38 -21.95 -8.59
CA ALA A 244 14.56 -21.02 -7.82
C ALA A 244 13.61 -20.20 -8.72
N ARG A 245 12.43 -19.90 -8.17
CA ARG A 245 11.48 -18.94 -8.73
C ARG A 245 11.52 -17.65 -7.92
N ALA A 246 11.09 -16.53 -8.51
CA ALA A 246 11.08 -15.22 -7.85
C ALA A 246 10.33 -15.23 -6.50
N GLU A 247 9.23 -15.98 -6.40
CA GLU A 247 8.42 -16.10 -5.18
C GLU A 247 9.17 -16.71 -3.98
N GLN A 248 10.33 -17.29 -4.19
CA GLN A 248 11.13 -17.92 -3.14
C GLN A 248 12.20 -16.98 -2.56
N LEU A 249 12.44 -15.82 -3.17
CA LEU A 249 13.51 -14.92 -2.79
C LEU A 249 13.06 -13.89 -1.76
N THR A 250 13.97 -13.61 -0.82
CA THR A 250 13.87 -12.46 0.08
C THR A 250 14.24 -11.17 -0.65
N LEU A 251 13.86 -10.02 -0.10
CA LEU A 251 14.26 -8.71 -0.63
C LEU A 251 15.79 -8.53 -0.60
N SER A 252 16.48 -9.04 0.42
CA SER A 252 17.95 -9.03 0.48
C SER A 252 18.58 -9.82 -0.67
N GLN A 253 18.01 -10.97 -1.05
CA GLN A 253 18.48 -11.73 -2.22
C GLN A 253 18.21 -11.01 -3.54
N PHE A 254 17.06 -10.34 -3.68
CA PHE A 254 16.80 -9.47 -4.83
C PHE A 254 17.80 -8.31 -4.91
N ALA A 255 18.11 -7.66 -3.78
CA ALA A 255 19.08 -6.57 -3.72
C ALA A 255 20.48 -7.06 -4.11
N GLY A 256 20.90 -8.21 -3.61
CA GLY A 256 22.17 -8.82 -4.00
C GLY A 256 22.26 -9.14 -5.49
N LEU A 257 21.21 -9.71 -6.07
CA LEU A 257 21.14 -9.95 -7.52
C LEU A 257 21.15 -8.65 -8.34
N PHE A 258 20.44 -7.63 -7.88
CA PHE A 258 20.39 -6.32 -8.51
C PHE A 258 21.79 -5.72 -8.61
N ALA A 259 22.54 -5.69 -7.51
CA ALA A 259 23.90 -5.18 -7.46
C ALA A 259 24.91 -5.98 -8.32
N GLN A 260 24.67 -7.30 -8.53
CA GLN A 260 25.58 -8.14 -9.30
C GLN A 260 25.27 -8.14 -10.81
N LEU A 261 24.01 -7.89 -11.19
CA LEU A 261 23.55 -8.07 -12.56
C LEU A 261 23.30 -6.76 -13.31
N LEU A 262 23.16 -5.65 -12.59
CA LEU A 262 22.96 -4.30 -13.15
C LEU A 262 24.05 -3.34 -12.74
#